data_c9f06d6fb3e2fe4e81300d8bf076ecb9
#
_entry.id   c9f06d6fb3e2fe4e81300d8bf076ecb9
#
_cell.length_a   1.000
_cell.length_b   1.000
_cell.length_c   1.000
_cell.angle_alpha   90.00
_cell.angle_beta   90.00
_cell.angle_gamma   90.00
#
_symmetry.space_group_name_H-M   'P 1'
#
loop_
_entity.id
_entity.type
_entity.pdbx_description
1 polymer ?
#
loop_
_entity_poly.entity_id
_entity_poly.type
_entity_poly.pdbx_seq_one_letter_code
_entity_poly.pdbx_strand_id
1 'polypeptide(L)'
;MSRAMNSLVTTTQGKLEAYQTIKSVDVMDAIYDDIKKTAQDSYIGKYANDYDNKQLLISAIMGYFKELEDGRLLQKGYSAVDIDVSAVKNYQLQHGLYTQDELADMSDLELKKLDTKKLVYLTAKIKILDAMEDIVLPINI
;
A
#
# COMPACT_ATOMS: atom_id res chain seq x y z
N MET A 1 4.52 5.06 -26.08
CA MET A 1 4.64 4.42 -26.17
C MET A 1 4.65 3.75 -26.71
N SER A 2 4.52 3.37 -26.94
CA SER A 2 4.52 2.60 -27.31
C SER A 2 5.17 2.16 -27.90
N ARG A 3 5.72 2.23 -28.18
CA ARG A 3 6.30 1.83 -28.65
C ARG A 3 6.81 1.03 -28.59
N ALA A 4 6.96 1.20 -28.20
CA ALA A 4 7.54 0.18 -28.12
C ALA A 4 7.02 -0.95 -28.60
N MET A 5 6.53 -1.07 -29.09
CA MET A 5 6.12 -1.96 -29.45
C MET A 5 6.25 -2.41 -30.55
N ASN A 6 6.48 -2.33 -31.02
CA ASN A 6 6.47 -2.67 -32.04
C ASN A 6 7.25 -3.54 -32.50
N SER A 7 7.62 -3.55 -32.76
CA SER A 7 8.22 -4.24 -33.31
C SER A 7 8.95 -5.08 -32.92
N LEU A 8 8.92 -5.29 -32.72
CA LEU A 8 9.39 -5.96 -32.43
C LEU A 8 9.46 -7.01 -32.33
N VAL A 9 9.13 -7.33 -32.74
CA VAL A 9 8.96 -8.30 -32.86
C VAL A 9 9.56 -9.16 -32.33
N THR A 10 10.06 -9.19 -32.47
CA THR A 10 10.70 -9.94 -32.11
C THR A 10 11.01 -9.83 -31.00
N THR A 11 10.79 -9.30 -30.89
CA THR A 11 11.01 -9.25 -30.13
C THR A 11 11.14 -9.55 -29.27
N THR A 12 10.68 -9.39 -29.04
CA THR A 12 11.14 -10.42 -28.38
C THR A 12 10.76 -10.49 -26.93
N GLN A 13 11.19 -11.52 -26.20
CA GLN A 13 10.81 -11.77 -24.81
C GLN A 13 11.19 -10.60 -23.89
N GLY A 14 12.38 -10.03 -24.06
CA GLY A 14 12.81 -8.91 -23.24
C GLY A 14 11.93 -7.68 -23.40
N LYS A 15 11.46 -7.41 -24.60
CA LYS A 15 10.54 -6.28 -24.82
C LYS A 15 9.20 -6.50 -24.19
N LEU A 16 8.70 -7.72 -24.22
CA LEU A 16 7.44 -8.07 -23.61
C LEU A 16 7.51 -7.94 -22.09
N GLU A 17 8.60 -8.40 -21.51
CA GLU A 17 8.82 -8.26 -20.07
C GLU A 17 8.93 -6.80 -19.67
N ALA A 18 9.64 -5.99 -20.44
CA ALA A 18 9.74 -4.55 -20.18
C ALA A 18 8.38 -3.87 -20.23
N TYR A 19 7.54 -4.23 -21.19
CA TYR A 19 6.19 -3.69 -21.31
C TYR A 19 5.35 -4.07 -20.09
N GLN A 20 5.42 -5.32 -19.67
CA GLN A 20 4.68 -5.79 -18.50
C GLN A 20 5.13 -5.06 -17.24
N THR A 21 6.42 -4.82 -17.07
CA THR A 21 6.97 -4.07 -15.95
C THR A 21 6.43 -2.63 -15.93
N ILE A 22 6.43 -1.96 -17.07
CA ILE A 22 5.88 -0.59 -17.17
C ILE A 22 4.40 -0.59 -16.80
N LYS A 23 3.65 -1.55 -17.28
CA LYS A 23 2.24 -1.68 -16.98
C LYS A 23 2.00 -1.89 -15.50
N SER A 24 2.84 -2.70 -14.83
CA SER A 24 2.75 -2.94 -13.40
C SER A 24 2.98 -1.66 -12.61
N VAL A 25 3.97 -0.86 -13.01
CA VAL A 25 4.25 0.44 -12.36
C VAL A 25 3.07 1.38 -12.52
N ASP A 26 2.49 1.48 -13.72
CA ASP A 26 1.34 2.34 -13.97
C ASP A 26 0.13 1.91 -13.13
N VAL A 27 -0.13 0.62 -13.03
CA VAL A 27 -1.22 0.07 -12.21
C VAL A 27 -0.98 0.39 -10.73
N MET A 28 0.24 0.19 -10.26
CA MET A 28 0.60 0.46 -8.87
C MET A 28 0.41 1.94 -8.53
N ASP A 29 0.85 2.84 -9.41
CA ASP A 29 0.69 4.28 -9.22
C ASP A 29 -0.77 4.68 -9.19
N ALA A 30 -1.59 4.12 -10.07
CA ALA A 30 -3.02 4.39 -10.12
C ALA A 30 -3.70 3.92 -8.84
N ILE A 31 -3.36 2.73 -8.36
CA ILE A 31 -3.91 2.18 -7.11
C ILE A 31 -3.51 3.07 -5.93
N TYR A 32 -2.25 3.46 -5.86
CA TYR A 32 -1.77 4.33 -4.80
C TYR A 32 -2.51 5.67 -4.77
N ASP A 33 -2.68 6.29 -5.94
CA ASP A 33 -3.37 7.56 -6.07
C ASP A 33 -4.84 7.44 -5.66
N ASP A 34 -5.50 6.37 -6.05
CA ASP A 34 -6.90 6.11 -5.70
C ASP A 34 -7.06 5.95 -4.18
N ILE A 35 -6.18 5.19 -3.56
CA ILE A 35 -6.21 4.98 -2.11
C ILE A 35 -5.99 6.29 -1.38
N LYS A 36 -4.97 7.03 -1.80
CA LYS A 36 -4.62 8.31 -1.17
C LYS A 36 -5.76 9.30 -1.28
N LYS A 37 -6.35 9.42 -2.45
CA LYS A 37 -7.48 10.33 -2.68
C LYS A 37 -8.69 9.94 -1.83
N THR A 38 -9.03 8.66 -1.81
CA THR A 38 -10.15 8.15 -1.02
C THR A 38 -9.93 8.43 0.47
N ALA A 39 -8.72 8.18 0.96
CA ALA A 39 -8.38 8.42 2.35
C ALA A 39 -8.50 9.90 2.69
N GLN A 40 -7.95 10.77 1.86
CA GLN A 40 -8.00 12.21 2.09
C GLN A 40 -9.44 12.75 2.05
N ASP A 41 -10.24 12.28 1.10
CA ASP A 41 -11.61 12.76 0.93
C ASP A 41 -12.57 12.22 2.00
N SER A 42 -12.36 10.98 2.43
CA SER A 42 -13.34 10.28 3.26
C SER A 42 -12.94 10.13 4.72
N TYR A 43 -11.65 10.12 5.03
CA TYR A 43 -11.18 9.80 6.38
C TYR A 43 -10.34 10.88 7.02
N ILE A 44 -9.37 11.44 6.28
CA ILE A 44 -8.46 12.44 6.85
C ILE A 44 -9.22 13.73 7.13
N GLY A 45 -9.10 14.21 8.36
CA GLY A 45 -9.80 15.42 8.80
C GLY A 45 -11.23 15.18 9.28
N LYS A 46 -11.80 13.98 9.03
CA LYS A 46 -13.15 13.63 9.49
C LYS A 46 -13.13 12.73 10.71
N TYR A 47 -12.11 11.91 10.82
CA TYR A 47 -11.96 10.95 11.91
C TYR A 47 -10.65 11.22 12.65
N ALA A 48 -10.66 10.97 13.95
CA ALA A 48 -9.43 11.02 14.74
C ALA A 48 -8.47 9.89 14.27
N ASN A 49 -7.18 10.14 14.38
CA ASN A 49 -6.18 9.14 14.02
C ASN A 49 -5.94 8.20 15.20
N ASP A 50 -6.90 7.34 15.46
CA ASP A 50 -6.79 6.31 16.48
C ASP A 50 -6.85 4.91 15.85
N TYR A 51 -6.65 3.90 16.66
CA TYR A 51 -6.57 2.53 16.18
C TYR A 51 -7.87 2.08 15.50
N ASP A 52 -9.01 2.39 16.11
CA ASP A 52 -10.32 1.95 15.58
C ASP A 52 -10.61 2.60 14.24
N ASN A 53 -10.33 3.90 14.10
CA ASN A 53 -10.53 4.60 12.83
C ASN A 53 -9.55 4.13 11.77
N LYS A 54 -8.31 3.79 12.15
CA LYS A 54 -7.36 3.16 11.22
C LYS A 54 -7.90 1.83 10.71
N GLN A 55 -8.55 1.04 11.56
CA GLN A 55 -9.18 -0.21 11.13
C GLN A 55 -10.32 0.03 10.14
N LEU A 56 -11.09 1.10 10.31
CA LEU A 56 -12.11 1.47 9.34
C LEU A 56 -11.49 1.79 7.99
N LEU A 57 -10.40 2.55 7.98
CA LEU A 57 -9.69 2.88 6.75
C LEU A 57 -9.11 1.64 6.09
N ILE A 58 -8.51 0.75 6.87
CA ILE A 58 -7.99 -0.53 6.36
C ILE A 58 -9.11 -1.34 5.72
N SER A 59 -10.27 -1.41 6.34
CA SER A 59 -11.41 -2.13 5.80
C SER A 59 -11.88 -1.53 4.47
N ALA A 60 -11.89 -0.21 4.35
CA ALA A 60 -12.27 0.46 3.12
C ALA A 60 -11.27 0.16 2.00
N ILE A 61 -9.97 0.18 2.31
CA ILE A 61 -8.93 -0.15 1.33
C ILE A 61 -9.04 -1.61 0.90
N MET A 62 -9.29 -2.52 1.84
CA MET A 62 -9.50 -3.93 1.52
C MET A 62 -10.70 -4.14 0.62
N GLY A 63 -11.78 -3.39 0.85
CA GLY A 63 -12.95 -3.42 -0.02
C GLY A 63 -12.62 -2.98 -1.44
N TYR A 64 -11.81 -1.93 -1.58
CA TYR A 64 -11.33 -1.47 -2.88
C TYR A 64 -10.47 -2.55 -3.56
N PHE A 65 -9.56 -3.19 -2.83
CA PHE A 65 -8.76 -4.27 -3.39
C PHE A 65 -9.62 -5.46 -3.83
N LYS A 66 -10.67 -5.76 -3.07
CA LYS A 66 -11.58 -6.84 -3.45
C LYS A 66 -12.29 -6.54 -4.77
N GLU A 67 -12.67 -5.30 -4.99
CA GLU A 67 -13.24 -4.89 -6.27
C GLU A 67 -12.24 -5.12 -7.42
N LEU A 68 -10.97 -4.78 -7.20
CA LEU A 68 -9.92 -5.01 -8.19
C LEU A 68 -9.64 -6.50 -8.40
N GLU A 69 -9.77 -7.31 -7.37
CA GLU A 69 -9.66 -8.77 -7.49
C GLU A 69 -10.81 -9.32 -8.32
N ASP A 70 -12.02 -8.86 -8.06
CA ASP A 70 -13.20 -9.27 -8.81
C ASP A 70 -13.11 -8.84 -10.27
N GLY A 71 -12.51 -7.69 -10.54
CA GLY A 71 -12.23 -7.20 -11.88
C GLY A 71 -11.03 -7.85 -12.55
N ARG A 72 -10.39 -8.81 -11.90
CA ARG A 72 -9.25 -9.58 -12.42
C ARG A 72 -7.99 -8.75 -12.68
N LEU A 73 -7.85 -7.65 -11.98
CA LEU A 73 -6.61 -6.87 -12.01
C LEU A 73 -5.61 -7.41 -10.97
N LEU A 74 -6.11 -7.83 -9.82
CA LEU A 74 -5.29 -8.37 -8.73
C LEU A 74 -5.60 -9.84 -8.49
N GLN A 75 -4.61 -10.56 -7.97
CA GLN A 75 -4.75 -11.96 -7.57
C GLN A 75 -5.72 -12.08 -6.41
N LYS A 76 -6.75 -12.90 -6.58
CA LYS A 76 -7.79 -13.10 -5.58
C LYS A 76 -7.23 -13.75 -4.32
N GLY A 77 -7.60 -13.20 -3.17
CA GLY A 77 -7.19 -13.76 -1.88
C GLY A 77 -5.78 -13.41 -1.44
N TYR A 78 -5.04 -12.64 -2.24
CA TYR A 78 -3.66 -12.28 -1.91
C TYR A 78 -3.57 -10.92 -1.19
N SER A 79 -4.46 -10.00 -1.50
CA SER A 79 -4.39 -8.62 -1.00
C SER A 79 -4.49 -8.56 0.52
N ALA A 80 -3.66 -7.72 1.13
CA ALA A 80 -3.68 -7.50 2.57
C ALA A 80 -3.28 -6.06 2.87
N VAL A 81 -3.87 -5.49 3.90
CA VAL A 81 -3.55 -4.13 4.35
C VAL A 81 -3.42 -4.16 5.86
N ASP A 82 -2.40 -3.51 6.39
CA ASP A 82 -2.20 -3.41 7.82
C ASP A 82 -1.46 -2.11 8.15
N ILE A 83 -1.35 -1.82 9.45
CA ILE A 83 -0.57 -0.68 9.93
C ILE A 83 0.91 -0.99 9.73
N ASP A 84 1.65 -0.01 9.22
CA ASP A 84 3.10 -0.13 9.00
C ASP A 84 3.82 0.10 10.31
N VAL A 85 4.10 -0.97 11.03
CA VAL A 85 4.77 -0.93 12.34
C VAL A 85 6.15 -0.30 12.25
N SER A 86 6.90 -0.57 11.18
CA SER A 86 8.24 0.00 11.00
C SER A 86 8.17 1.53 10.88
N ALA A 87 7.22 2.03 10.13
CA ALA A 87 7.05 3.47 9.99
C ALA A 87 6.59 4.12 11.29
N VAL A 88 5.72 3.45 12.04
CA VAL A 88 5.29 3.93 13.37
C VAL A 88 6.47 4.01 14.32
N LYS A 89 7.32 2.99 14.36
CA LYS A 89 8.53 2.99 15.18
C LYS A 89 9.44 4.16 14.82
N ASN A 90 9.68 4.37 13.53
CA ASN A 90 10.53 5.46 13.06
C ASN A 90 9.98 6.82 13.49
N TYR A 91 8.68 6.99 13.41
CA TYR A 91 8.02 8.21 13.87
C TYR A 91 8.32 8.47 15.35
N GLN A 92 8.16 7.44 16.20
CA GLN A 92 8.39 7.56 17.63
C GLN A 92 9.85 7.92 17.94
N LEU A 93 10.79 7.29 17.24
CA LEU A 93 12.21 7.55 17.42
C LEU A 93 12.59 8.97 16.98
N GLN A 94 12.10 9.41 15.84
CA GLN A 94 12.41 10.73 15.29
C GLN A 94 11.87 11.86 16.17
N HIS A 95 10.75 11.64 16.82
CA HIS A 95 10.13 12.64 17.69
C HIS A 95 10.53 12.51 19.15
N GLY A 96 11.42 11.57 19.48
CA GLY A 96 11.93 11.39 20.81
C GLY A 96 10.89 10.93 21.84
N LEU A 97 9.81 10.31 21.39
CA LEU A 97 8.72 9.87 22.27
C LEU A 97 9.02 8.55 22.96
N TYR A 98 9.78 7.70 22.30
CA TYR A 98 10.21 6.40 22.84
C TYR A 98 11.64 6.11 22.41
N THR A 99 12.34 5.30 23.21
CA THR A 99 13.65 4.78 22.82
C THR A 99 13.51 3.49 22.05
N GLN A 100 14.57 3.07 21.38
CA GLN A 100 14.57 1.83 20.62
C GLN A 100 14.31 0.62 21.52
N ASP A 101 14.88 0.62 22.72
CA ASP A 101 14.67 -0.46 23.68
C ASP A 101 13.23 -0.55 24.14
N GLU A 102 12.58 0.60 24.36
CA GLU A 102 11.18 0.63 24.75
C GLU A 102 10.28 0.08 23.64
N LEU A 103 10.57 0.45 22.39
CA LEU A 103 9.81 -0.05 21.25
C LEU A 103 10.03 -1.53 21.00
N ALA A 104 11.23 -2.04 21.27
CA ALA A 104 11.56 -3.46 21.12
C ALA A 104 10.79 -4.34 22.10
N ASP A 105 10.42 -3.80 23.26
CA ASP A 105 9.67 -4.54 24.27
C ASP A 105 8.16 -4.55 24.03
N MET A 106 7.67 -3.78 23.06
CA MET A 106 6.25 -3.69 22.75
C MET A 106 5.79 -4.80 21.81
N SER A 107 4.58 -5.30 22.03
CA SER A 107 3.95 -6.23 21.09
C SER A 107 3.53 -5.48 19.82
N ASP A 108 3.25 -6.23 18.74
CA ASP A 108 2.76 -5.64 17.49
C ASP A 108 1.49 -4.81 17.71
N LEU A 109 0.58 -5.30 18.52
CA LEU A 109 -0.67 -4.58 18.80
C LEU A 109 -0.40 -3.26 19.52
N GLU A 110 0.50 -3.26 20.49
CA GLU A 110 0.89 -2.04 21.20
C GLU A 110 1.51 -1.03 20.24
N LEU A 111 2.40 -1.48 19.36
CA LEU A 111 3.04 -0.63 18.36
C LEU A 111 2.00 -0.03 17.40
N LYS A 112 1.03 -0.82 16.98
CA LYS A 112 -0.03 -0.35 16.08
C LYS A 112 -0.93 0.71 16.71
N LYS A 113 -1.01 0.73 18.03
CA LYS A 113 -1.84 1.70 18.77
C LYS A 113 -1.11 2.99 19.12
N LEU A 114 0.19 3.08 18.86
CA LEU A 114 0.94 4.30 19.16
C LEU A 114 0.46 5.46 18.30
N ASP A 115 0.47 6.65 18.92
CA ASP A 115 0.01 7.87 18.28
C ASP A 115 1.03 8.38 17.26
N THR A 116 0.59 8.68 16.06
CA THR A 116 1.38 9.29 15.00
C THR A 116 0.81 10.64 14.57
N LYS A 117 0.04 11.26 15.44
CA LYS A 117 -0.59 12.58 15.23
C LYS A 117 -1.47 12.55 13.97
N LYS A 118 -1.13 13.38 12.99
CA LYS A 118 -1.93 13.50 11.77
C LYS A 118 -1.53 12.51 10.67
N LEU A 119 -0.44 11.78 10.89
CA LEU A 119 0.09 10.88 9.85
C LEU A 119 -0.45 9.48 10.03
N VAL A 120 -0.84 8.87 8.93
CA VAL A 120 -1.32 7.49 8.90
C VAL A 120 -0.33 6.67 8.08
N TYR A 121 0.23 5.64 8.69
CA TYR A 121 1.19 4.76 8.04
C TYR A 121 0.60 3.36 7.90
N LEU A 122 0.32 2.99 6.66
CA LEU A 122 -0.21 1.67 6.33
C LEU A 122 0.72 0.99 5.33
N THR A 123 0.61 -0.33 5.25
CA THR A 123 1.30 -1.11 4.23
C THR A 123 0.31 -2.06 3.59
N ALA A 124 0.40 -2.21 2.28
CA ALA A 124 -0.48 -3.08 1.51
C ALA A 124 0.33 -4.09 0.72
N LYS A 125 -0.16 -5.31 0.64
CA LYS A 125 0.39 -6.35 -0.22
C LYS A 125 -0.63 -6.66 -1.30
N ILE A 126 -0.21 -6.56 -2.54
CA ILE A 126 -1.06 -6.90 -3.68
C ILE A 126 -0.24 -7.68 -4.70
N LYS A 127 -0.92 -8.41 -5.55
CA LYS A 127 -0.28 -9.12 -6.64
C LYS A 127 -1.02 -8.79 -7.93
N ILE A 128 -0.33 -8.16 -8.84
CA ILE A 128 -0.90 -7.80 -10.14
C ILE A 128 -0.97 -9.05 -10.99
N LEU A 129 -2.17 -9.40 -11.43
CA LEU A 129 -2.43 -10.68 -12.06
C LEU A 129 -1.67 -10.86 -13.37
N ASP A 130 -1.71 -9.86 -14.23
CA ASP A 130 -1.06 -9.95 -15.54
C ASP A 130 0.47 -10.02 -15.45
N ALA A 131 1.04 -9.32 -14.50
CA ALA A 131 2.49 -9.29 -14.32
C ALA A 131 2.99 -10.42 -13.43
N MET A 132 2.09 -11.07 -12.70
CA MET A 132 2.42 -12.10 -11.71
C MET A 132 3.48 -11.64 -10.73
N GLU A 133 3.37 -10.38 -10.33
CA GLU A 133 4.36 -9.70 -9.51
C GLU A 133 3.78 -9.36 -8.14
N ASP A 134 4.51 -9.73 -7.10
CA ASP A 134 4.16 -9.39 -5.72
C ASP A 134 4.62 -7.97 -5.43
N ILE A 135 3.73 -7.15 -4.90
CA ILE A 135 4.03 -5.75 -4.61
C ILE A 135 3.70 -5.45 -3.15
N VAL A 136 4.64 -4.83 -2.46
CA VAL A 136 4.42 -4.26 -1.14
C VAL A 136 4.38 -2.74 -1.29
N LEU A 137 3.25 -2.14 -0.98
CA LEU A 137 3.00 -0.73 -1.21
C LEU A 137 2.89 0.00 0.13
N PRO A 138 3.86 0.88 0.46
CA PRO A 138 3.71 1.73 1.65
C PRO A 138 2.69 2.83 1.35
N ILE A 139 1.76 3.04 2.28
CA ILE A 139 0.73 4.06 2.15
C ILE A 139 0.90 5.03 3.31
N ASN A 140 1.45 6.19 3.00
CA ASN A 140 1.69 7.26 3.98
C ASN A 140 0.76 8.42 3.66
N ILE A 141 -0.17 8.67 4.54
CA ILE A 141 -1.19 9.70 4.33
C ILE A 141 -1.14 10.75 5.42
#